data_ec69276d7cdc03fc16c4392e48e0fa57
#
_entry.id   ec69276d7cdc03fc16c4392e48e0fa57
#
_cell.length_a   1.000
_cell.length_b   1.000
_cell.length_c   1.000
_cell.angle_alpha   90.00
_cell.angle_beta   90.00
_cell.angle_gamma   90.00
#
_symmetry.space_group_name_H-M   'P 1'
#
loop_
_entity.id
_entity.type
_entity.pdbx_description
1 polymer ?
#
loop_
_entity_poly.entity_id
_entity_poly.type
_entity_poly.pdbx_seq_one_letter_code
_entity_poly.pdbx_strand_id
1 'polypeptide(L)'
;PPNEEWIIEAENHIRPSKHNHDGYSGKGYIETSTSLNSNITFEVEVPTSGTYYIDIRYANGNGPINTENKCAIRTLFTNGRPTGPIVMPQRGKDEWSNWGYSNPVMSVLHAGKNTISIIYIKPQDENMNGETNMALIDFIRLRKGNQRPLIRLFPPIIFPKND
;
A
#
# COMPACT_ATOMS: atom_id res chain seq x y z
N PRO A 1 25.40 0.04 -1.26
CA PRO A 1 24.81 0.32 0.03
C PRO A 1 23.58 -0.55 0.23
N PRO A 2 23.34 -0.95 1.47
CA PRO A 2 22.10 -1.67 1.76
C PRO A 2 20.92 -0.82 1.30
N ASN A 3 19.91 -1.48 0.80
CA ASN A 3 18.69 -0.82 0.39
C ASN A 3 18.12 -0.06 1.57
N GLU A 4 18.07 1.26 1.47
CA GLU A 4 17.50 2.09 2.50
C GLU A 4 15.99 1.82 2.56
N GLU A 5 15.53 1.43 3.72
CA GLU A 5 14.16 1.06 3.96
C GLU A 5 13.66 1.74 5.24
N TRP A 6 12.45 2.25 5.18
CA TRP A 6 11.77 2.85 6.32
C TRP A 6 10.45 2.14 6.54
N ILE A 7 10.20 1.78 7.80
CA ILE A 7 8.97 1.14 8.21
C ILE A 7 8.20 2.11 9.10
N ILE A 8 6.95 2.35 8.77
CA ILE A 8 6.04 3.16 9.58
C ILE A 8 4.98 2.22 10.14
N GLU A 9 5.12 1.87 11.40
CA GLU A 9 4.16 1.01 12.09
C GLU A 9 2.82 1.74 12.25
N ALA A 10 1.77 1.18 11.68
CA ALA A 10 0.47 1.83 11.61
C ALA A 10 -0.11 2.10 13.01
N GLU A 11 0.04 1.15 13.92
CA GLU A 11 -0.50 1.25 15.27
C GLU A 11 0.15 2.34 16.14
N ASN A 12 1.31 2.85 15.73
CA ASN A 12 1.97 3.97 16.41
C ASN A 12 1.32 5.31 16.09
N HIS A 13 0.50 5.37 15.06
CA HIS A 13 -0.13 6.60 14.58
C HIS A 13 -1.65 6.59 14.72
N ILE A 14 -2.24 5.40 14.73
CA ILE A 14 -3.68 5.20 14.76
C ILE A 14 -3.99 4.12 15.78
N ARG A 15 -5.15 4.22 16.39
CA ARG A 15 -5.59 3.26 17.40
C ARG A 15 -5.54 1.83 16.83
N PRO A 16 -4.80 0.92 17.48
CA PRO A 16 -4.70 -0.44 17.02
C PRO A 16 -6.01 -1.19 17.12
N SER A 17 -6.14 -2.21 16.28
CA SER A 17 -7.26 -3.14 16.33
C SER A 17 -7.32 -3.86 17.67
N LYS A 18 -8.53 -4.17 18.11
CA LYS A 18 -8.78 -5.00 19.29
C LYS A 18 -8.86 -6.48 18.96
N HIS A 19 -8.93 -6.82 17.68
CA HIS A 19 -8.91 -8.21 17.25
C HIS A 19 -7.52 -8.81 17.43
N ASN A 20 -7.45 -10.12 17.59
CA ASN A 20 -6.22 -10.82 17.91
C ASN A 20 -5.82 -11.74 16.74
N HIS A 21 -5.15 -11.17 15.75
CA HIS A 21 -4.58 -11.91 14.63
C HIS A 21 -3.05 -11.89 14.75
N ASP A 22 -2.42 -13.04 14.52
CA ASP A 22 -0.98 -13.20 14.71
C ASP A 22 -0.17 -12.71 13.51
N GLY A 23 1.14 -12.55 13.70
CA GLY A 23 2.11 -12.37 12.64
C GLY A 23 2.39 -10.93 12.24
N TYR A 24 1.77 -9.96 12.90
CA TYR A 24 2.05 -8.54 12.68
C TYR A 24 3.42 -8.15 13.26
N SER A 25 3.95 -7.05 12.75
CA SER A 25 5.13 -6.39 13.29
C SER A 25 4.76 -5.46 14.45
N GLY A 26 5.73 -5.11 15.27
CA GLY A 26 5.53 -4.12 16.33
C GLY A 26 4.51 -4.54 17.38
N LYS A 27 3.65 -3.61 17.75
CA LYS A 27 2.72 -3.76 18.88
C LYS A 27 1.29 -4.06 18.46
N GLY A 28 1.00 -4.07 17.17
CA GLY A 28 -0.34 -4.28 16.69
C GLY A 28 -0.48 -3.97 15.20
N TYR A 29 -1.71 -3.77 14.80
CA TYR A 29 -2.08 -3.41 13.44
C TYR A 29 -3.39 -2.62 13.49
N ILE A 30 -3.76 -1.98 12.39
CA ILE A 30 -5.00 -1.22 12.30
C ILE A 30 -5.97 -1.89 11.33
N GLU A 31 -7.25 -1.55 11.47
CA GLU A 31 -8.29 -1.98 10.53
C GLU A 31 -8.66 -0.80 9.63
N THR A 32 -8.92 -1.09 8.37
CA THR A 32 -9.48 -0.11 7.45
C THR A 32 -10.68 -0.69 6.73
N SER A 33 -11.68 0.15 6.51
CA SER A 33 -12.88 -0.17 5.72
C SER A 33 -13.27 1.05 4.90
N THR A 34 -14.44 1.03 4.30
CA THR A 34 -14.96 2.19 3.58
C THR A 34 -15.32 3.36 4.51
N SER A 35 -15.45 3.10 5.81
CA SER A 35 -15.80 4.12 6.81
C SER A 35 -14.77 4.24 7.92
N LEU A 36 -14.21 3.12 8.37
CA LEU A 36 -13.21 3.12 9.44
C LEU A 36 -11.82 3.33 8.86
N ASN A 37 -11.11 4.33 9.36
CA ASN A 37 -9.76 4.66 8.89
C ASN A 37 -9.70 4.76 7.36
N SER A 38 -10.69 5.41 6.79
CA SER A 38 -10.80 5.62 5.35
C SER A 38 -9.86 6.70 4.83
N ASN A 39 -9.26 7.47 5.72
CA ASN A 39 -8.25 8.47 5.41
C ASN A 39 -7.18 8.41 6.50
N ILE A 40 -6.04 7.82 6.17
CA ILE A 40 -4.93 7.64 7.10
C ILE A 40 -3.76 8.50 6.63
N THR A 41 -3.20 9.32 7.50
CA THR A 41 -2.09 10.20 7.16
C THR A 41 -0.91 9.94 8.09
N PHE A 42 0.27 9.80 7.49
CA PHE A 42 1.53 9.60 8.20
C PHE A 42 2.52 10.69 7.79
N GLU A 43 3.36 11.13 8.73
CA GLU A 43 4.56 11.89 8.42
C GLU A 43 5.75 10.94 8.35
N VAL A 44 6.59 11.12 7.35
CA VAL A 44 7.85 10.40 7.23
C VAL A 44 8.97 11.38 6.90
N GLU A 45 10.12 11.19 7.54
CA GLU A 45 11.28 11.99 7.27
C GLU A 45 12.31 11.13 6.53
N VAL A 46 12.72 11.59 5.36
CA VAL A 46 13.73 10.90 4.54
C VAL A 46 14.97 11.79 4.35
N PRO A 47 16.17 11.18 4.29
CA PRO A 47 17.39 11.97 4.27
C PRO A 47 17.69 12.62 2.93
N THR A 48 17.18 12.06 1.84
CA THR A 48 17.51 12.54 0.49
C THR A 48 16.27 12.62 -0.39
N SER A 49 16.25 13.63 -1.25
CA SER A 49 15.24 13.74 -2.29
C SER A 49 15.46 12.68 -3.36
N GLY A 50 14.38 12.20 -3.94
CA GLY A 50 14.43 11.23 -5.03
C GLY A 50 13.19 10.36 -5.11
N THR A 51 13.34 9.24 -5.81
CA THR A 51 12.25 8.29 -6.02
C THR A 51 12.28 7.21 -4.95
N TYR A 52 11.10 6.96 -4.41
CA TYR A 52 10.87 5.91 -3.40
C TYR A 52 9.74 5.01 -3.85
N TYR A 53 9.79 3.75 -3.44
CA TYR A 53 8.69 2.81 -3.63
C TYR A 53 7.97 2.63 -2.32
N ILE A 54 6.65 2.81 -2.34
CA ILE A 54 5.81 2.76 -1.16
C ILE A 54 4.82 1.62 -1.32
N ASP A 55 4.81 0.70 -0.39
CA ASP A 55 3.82 -0.37 -0.30
C ASP A 55 3.34 -0.57 1.13
N ILE A 56 2.37 -1.44 1.30
CA ILE A 56 1.73 -1.71 2.58
C ILE A 56 1.83 -3.19 2.88
N ARG A 57 2.25 -3.53 4.09
CA ARG A 57 2.10 -4.89 4.60
C ARG A 57 0.71 -5.03 5.19
N TYR A 58 -0.06 -5.95 4.67
CA TYR A 58 -1.48 -6.08 4.98
C TYR A 58 -1.92 -7.53 5.06
N ALA A 59 -3.11 -7.73 5.63
CA ALA A 59 -3.85 -8.97 5.54
C ALA A 59 -5.27 -8.69 5.05
N ASN A 60 -5.79 -9.60 4.24
CA ASN A 60 -7.17 -9.53 3.74
C ASN A 60 -7.72 -10.95 3.61
N GLY A 61 -8.59 -11.32 4.55
CA GLY A 61 -9.27 -12.61 4.59
C GLY A 61 -10.74 -12.53 4.17
N ASN A 62 -11.14 -11.48 3.46
CA ASN A 62 -12.54 -11.26 3.10
C ASN A 62 -13.10 -12.30 2.14
N GLY A 63 -14.28 -12.77 2.47
CA GLY A 63 -15.20 -13.40 1.55
C GLY A 63 -14.84 -14.80 1.06
N PRO A 64 -15.62 -15.33 0.14
CA PRO A 64 -15.32 -16.63 -0.45
C PRO A 64 -14.06 -16.58 -1.29
N ILE A 65 -13.45 -17.73 -1.46
CA ILE A 65 -12.25 -17.87 -2.29
C ILE A 65 -12.60 -17.47 -3.73
N ASN A 66 -11.60 -16.87 -4.38
CA ASN A 66 -11.61 -16.64 -5.82
C ASN A 66 -12.73 -15.76 -6.33
N THR A 67 -12.86 -14.61 -5.71
CA THR A 67 -13.72 -13.58 -6.28
C THR A 67 -12.92 -12.31 -6.48
N GLU A 68 -12.98 -11.78 -7.66
CA GLU A 68 -12.32 -10.54 -8.07
C GLU A 68 -12.74 -9.34 -7.22
N ASN A 69 -13.78 -9.49 -6.44
CA ASN A 69 -14.36 -8.39 -5.68
C ASN A 69 -13.93 -8.36 -4.22
N LYS A 70 -12.86 -9.04 -3.87
CA LYS A 70 -12.37 -9.12 -2.50
C LYS A 70 -11.09 -8.31 -2.28
N CYS A 71 -10.85 -7.36 -3.15
CA CYS A 71 -9.76 -6.42 -2.98
C CYS A 71 -10.17 -5.25 -2.10
N ALA A 72 -9.28 -4.81 -1.24
CA ALA A 72 -9.35 -3.48 -0.69
C ALA A 72 -8.50 -2.57 -1.56
N ILE A 73 -9.07 -1.45 -1.99
CA ILE A 73 -8.41 -0.50 -2.88
C ILE A 73 -8.36 0.85 -2.20
N ARG A 74 -7.20 1.49 -2.26
CA ARG A 74 -6.98 2.83 -1.72
C ARG A 74 -6.18 3.64 -2.72
N THR A 75 -6.23 4.95 -2.59
CA THR A 75 -5.36 5.86 -3.34
C THR A 75 -4.28 6.38 -2.41
N LEU A 76 -3.03 6.24 -2.85
CA LEU A 76 -1.89 6.80 -2.16
C LEU A 76 -1.73 8.27 -2.54
N PHE A 77 -1.60 9.12 -1.53
CA PHE A 77 -1.27 10.55 -1.71
C PHE A 77 0.10 10.81 -1.11
N THR A 78 0.89 11.56 -1.83
CA THR A 78 2.20 12.01 -1.37
C THR A 78 2.23 13.52 -1.40
N ASN A 79 2.41 14.14 -0.24
CA ASN A 79 2.42 15.60 -0.09
C ASN A 79 1.18 16.26 -0.71
N GLY A 80 0.02 15.66 -0.48
CA GLY A 80 -1.28 16.16 -0.94
C GLY A 80 -1.62 15.85 -2.40
N ARG A 81 -0.80 15.09 -3.11
CA ARG A 81 -1.04 14.74 -4.51
C ARG A 81 -1.32 13.26 -4.67
N PRO A 82 -2.33 12.88 -5.45
CA PRO A 82 -2.56 11.46 -5.75
C PRO A 82 -1.39 10.91 -6.54
N THR A 83 -0.88 9.77 -6.09
CA THR A 83 0.33 9.17 -6.65
C THR A 83 0.05 7.86 -7.37
N GLY A 84 -0.87 7.06 -6.86
CA GLY A 84 -1.25 5.82 -7.49
C GLY A 84 -2.13 4.94 -6.61
N PRO A 85 -2.67 3.86 -7.19
CA PRO A 85 -3.52 2.95 -6.43
C PRO A 85 -2.70 1.99 -5.59
N ILE A 86 -3.21 1.72 -4.40
CA ILE A 86 -2.78 0.63 -3.52
C ILE A 86 -3.87 -0.44 -3.59
N VAL A 87 -3.52 -1.61 -4.07
CA VAL A 87 -4.44 -2.73 -4.21
C VAL A 87 -4.02 -3.82 -3.23
N MET A 88 -4.98 -4.24 -2.42
CA MET A 88 -4.79 -5.23 -1.36
C MET A 88 -5.73 -6.43 -1.60
N PRO A 89 -5.39 -7.33 -2.52
CA PRO A 89 -6.22 -8.50 -2.80
C PRO A 89 -6.37 -9.42 -1.59
N GLN A 90 -7.43 -10.22 -1.60
CA GLN A 90 -7.57 -11.30 -0.65
C GLN A 90 -6.34 -12.21 -0.67
N ARG A 91 -5.89 -12.59 0.51
CA ARG A 91 -4.73 -13.48 0.70
C ARG A 91 -5.11 -14.83 1.30
N GLY A 92 -6.31 -15.27 1.04
CA GLY A 92 -6.87 -16.52 1.56
C GLY A 92 -8.15 -16.25 2.33
N LYS A 93 -9.18 -17.04 2.05
CA LYS A 93 -10.47 -16.93 2.72
C LYS A 93 -10.31 -17.09 4.23
N ASP A 94 -10.81 -16.12 4.98
CA ASP A 94 -10.78 -16.08 6.44
C ASP A 94 -9.34 -16.09 7.04
N GLU A 95 -8.32 -15.86 6.20
CA GLU A 95 -6.93 -15.84 6.62
C GLU A 95 -6.49 -14.42 6.98
N TRP A 96 -6.82 -13.99 8.17
CA TRP A 96 -6.50 -12.66 8.68
C TRP A 96 -5.10 -12.55 9.32
N SER A 97 -4.33 -13.63 9.28
CA SER A 97 -2.93 -13.65 9.74
C SER A 97 -1.97 -13.98 8.58
N ASN A 98 -2.45 -13.98 7.36
CA ASN A 98 -1.62 -14.18 6.17
C ASN A 98 -1.17 -12.85 5.61
N TRP A 99 -0.09 -12.32 6.18
CA TRP A 99 0.42 -11.00 5.83
C TRP A 99 1.23 -11.04 4.54
N GLY A 100 1.08 -9.99 3.75
CA GLY A 100 1.85 -9.80 2.53
C GLY A 100 1.83 -8.34 2.11
N TYR A 101 2.36 -8.06 0.94
CA TYR A 101 2.54 -6.68 0.49
C TYR A 101 1.59 -6.33 -0.65
N SER A 102 1.09 -5.12 -0.62
CA SER A 102 0.40 -4.51 -1.76
C SER A 102 1.37 -4.30 -2.92
N ASN A 103 0.84 -3.88 -4.05
CA ASN A 103 1.67 -3.36 -5.12
C ASN A 103 2.48 -2.15 -4.62
N PRO A 104 3.73 -1.98 -5.07
CA PRO A 104 4.50 -0.78 -4.77
C PRO A 104 4.01 0.38 -5.65
N VAL A 105 4.04 1.58 -5.08
CA VAL A 105 3.76 2.82 -5.80
C VAL A 105 5.01 3.68 -5.79
N MET A 106 5.43 4.10 -6.96
CA MET A 106 6.58 4.98 -7.11
C MET A 106 6.17 6.41 -6.74
N SER A 107 6.90 7.01 -5.81
CA SER A 107 6.62 8.36 -5.32
C SER A 107 7.89 9.17 -5.27
N VAL A 108 7.80 10.44 -5.64
CA VAL A 108 8.91 11.38 -5.47
C VAL A 108 8.77 12.06 -4.13
N LEU A 109 9.78 11.88 -3.28
CA LEU A 109 9.86 12.53 -1.97
C LEU A 109 11.00 13.54 -1.97
N HIS A 110 10.89 14.56 -1.11
CA HIS A 110 11.96 15.51 -0.89
C HIS A 110 12.66 15.23 0.43
N ALA A 111 13.92 15.61 0.55
CA ALA A 111 14.64 15.50 1.80
C ALA A 111 13.89 16.24 2.91
N GLY A 112 13.80 15.63 4.09
CA GLY A 112 13.04 16.16 5.20
C GLY A 112 11.69 15.51 5.33
N LYS A 113 10.73 16.24 5.86
CA LYS A 113 9.38 15.72 6.16
C LYS A 113 8.51 15.64 4.93
N ASN A 114 7.85 14.51 4.78
CA ASN A 114 6.85 14.26 3.75
C ASN A 114 5.58 13.73 4.39
N THR A 115 4.46 13.98 3.76
CA THR A 115 3.16 13.46 4.19
C THR A 115 2.72 12.37 3.24
N ILE A 116 2.36 11.22 3.79
CA ILE A 116 1.84 10.09 3.03
C ILE A 116 0.43 9.80 3.55
N SER A 117 -0.54 9.77 2.64
CA SER A 117 -1.92 9.45 2.98
C SER A 117 -2.42 8.28 2.18
N ILE A 118 -3.22 7.44 2.83
CA ILE A 118 -3.89 6.30 2.22
C ILE A 118 -5.37 6.57 2.37
N ILE A 119 -6.05 6.83 1.26
CA ILE A 119 -7.41 7.35 1.26
C ILE A 119 -8.31 6.47 0.41
N TYR A 120 -9.49 6.17 0.95
CA TYR A 120 -10.58 5.56 0.18
C TYR A 120 -11.35 6.66 -0.55
N ILE A 121 -11.32 6.62 -1.88
CA ILE A 121 -11.97 7.63 -2.73
C ILE A 121 -13.07 6.98 -3.56
N LYS A 122 -14.30 7.46 -3.40
CA LYS A 122 -15.42 7.05 -4.24
C LYS A 122 -15.49 7.91 -5.49
N PRO A 123 -15.89 7.35 -6.62
CA PRO A 123 -16.14 5.93 -6.89
C PRO A 123 -14.88 5.15 -7.28
N GLN A 124 -13.74 5.84 -7.39
CA GLN A 124 -12.48 5.31 -7.92
C GLN A 124 -12.01 4.04 -7.22
N ASP A 125 -12.08 4.02 -5.88
CA ASP A 125 -11.60 2.91 -5.06
C ASP A 125 -12.70 1.91 -4.70
N GLU A 126 -13.90 2.15 -5.21
CA GLU A 126 -15.03 1.28 -4.98
C GLU A 126 -14.92 0.04 -5.87
N ASN A 127 -14.85 -1.13 -5.25
CA ASN A 127 -14.93 -2.36 -6.01
C ASN A 127 -16.41 -2.76 -6.22
N MET A 128 -16.64 -3.78 -7.03
CA MET A 128 -18.02 -4.22 -7.34
C MET A 128 -18.79 -4.70 -6.12
N ASN A 129 -18.09 -5.01 -5.04
CA ASN A 129 -18.68 -5.42 -3.78
C ASN A 129 -18.14 -4.53 -2.66
N GLY A 130 -18.71 -3.34 -2.54
CA GLY A 130 -18.25 -2.30 -1.62
C GLY A 130 -18.13 -2.74 -0.16
N GLU A 131 -18.90 -3.74 0.25
CA GLU A 131 -18.86 -4.24 1.62
C GLU A 131 -17.57 -5.00 1.95
N THR A 132 -16.83 -5.41 0.95
CA THR A 132 -15.61 -6.19 1.16
C THR A 132 -14.32 -5.38 1.04
N ASN A 133 -14.42 -4.06 0.96
CA ASN A 133 -13.26 -3.18 0.83
C ASN A 133 -12.56 -2.96 2.19
N MET A 134 -12.26 -4.06 2.87
CA MET A 134 -11.63 -4.10 4.20
C MET A 134 -10.25 -4.73 4.11
N ALA A 135 -9.35 -4.25 4.94
CA ALA A 135 -8.03 -4.87 5.14
C ALA A 135 -7.52 -4.56 6.54
N LEU A 136 -6.55 -5.35 6.98
CA LEU A 136 -5.74 -5.05 8.15
C LEU A 136 -4.41 -4.49 7.64
N ILE A 137 -3.97 -3.39 8.22
CA ILE A 137 -2.71 -2.75 7.86
C ILE A 137 -1.74 -2.87 9.01
N ASP A 138 -0.61 -3.51 8.75
CA ASP A 138 0.47 -3.67 9.71
C ASP A 138 1.41 -2.46 9.67
N PHE A 139 1.99 -2.20 8.52
CA PHE A 139 2.89 -1.05 8.35
C PHE A 139 2.95 -0.58 6.91
N ILE A 140 3.43 0.64 6.74
CA ILE A 140 3.79 1.22 5.46
C ILE A 140 5.30 1.09 5.30
N ARG A 141 5.75 0.64 4.14
CA ARG A 141 7.15 0.48 3.84
C ARG A 141 7.57 1.44 2.72
N LEU A 142 8.65 2.15 2.95
CA LEU A 142 9.31 2.96 1.94
C LEU A 142 10.66 2.35 1.62
N ARG A 143 10.95 2.20 0.35
CA ARG A 143 12.26 1.76 -0.13
C ARG A 143 12.79 2.77 -1.12
N LYS A 144 14.03 3.20 -0.93
CA LYS A 144 14.64 4.13 -1.88
C LYS A 144 14.92 3.42 -3.19
N GLY A 145 14.43 3.99 -4.28
CA GLY A 145 14.58 3.41 -5.60
C GLY A 145 15.86 3.87 -6.28
N ASN A 146 16.86 2.99 -6.34
CA ASN A 146 17.94 3.10 -7.31
C ASN A 146 17.68 2.20 -8.50
N GLN A 147 16.62 1.43 -8.44
CA GLN A 147 16.27 0.53 -9.51
C GLN A 147 15.38 1.24 -10.50
N ARG A 148 15.70 1.10 -11.73
CA ARG A 148 14.82 1.54 -12.79
C ARG A 148 13.52 0.77 -12.71
N PRO A 149 12.40 1.46 -12.96
CA PRO A 149 11.10 0.82 -12.88
C PRO A 149 11.05 -0.49 -13.65
N LEU A 150 10.22 -1.39 -13.19
CA LEU A 150 9.88 -2.66 -13.80
C LEU A 150 9.51 -2.59 -15.30
N ILE A 151 9.25 -1.40 -15.80
CA ILE A 151 9.08 -1.10 -17.22
C ILE A 151 10.19 -1.71 -18.10
N ARG A 152 11.38 -1.97 -17.54
CA ARG A 152 12.47 -2.63 -18.26
C ARG A 152 12.37 -4.15 -18.35
N LEU A 153 11.38 -4.75 -17.76
CA LEU A 153 11.10 -6.16 -17.96
C LEU A 153 10.47 -6.43 -19.33
N PHE A 154 10.01 -5.39 -20.00
CA PHE A 154 9.51 -5.51 -21.35
C PHE A 154 10.62 -5.11 -22.34
N PRO A 155 10.95 -5.97 -23.32
CA PRO A 155 11.92 -5.59 -24.32
C PRO A 155 11.45 -4.33 -25.06
N PRO A 156 12.37 -3.45 -25.45
CA PRO A 156 11.98 -2.26 -26.20
C PRO A 156 11.30 -2.69 -27.50
N ILE A 157 10.23 -1.99 -27.84
CA ILE A 157 9.57 -2.21 -29.12
C ILE A 157 10.51 -1.69 -30.20
N ILE A 158 11.00 -2.61 -31.02
CA ILE A 158 11.81 -2.25 -32.17
C ILE A 158 10.89 -2.16 -33.37
N PHE A 159 10.72 -0.95 -33.86
CA PHE A 159 9.99 -0.76 -35.12
C PHE A 159 10.88 -1.19 -36.26
N PRO A 160 10.37 -1.98 -37.24
CA PRO A 160 11.15 -2.32 -38.42
C PRO A 160 11.52 -1.04 -39.16
N LYS A 161 12.80 -0.95 -39.55
CA LYS A 161 13.23 0.16 -40.41
C LYS A 161 12.53 -0.01 -41.78
N ASN A 162 11.84 1.02 -42.20
CA ASN A 162 11.38 1.09 -43.56
C ASN A 162 12.61 1.32 -44.46
N ASP A 163 12.88 0.37 -45.30
CA ASP A 163 13.91 0.54 -46.35
C ASP A 163 13.41 1.53 -47.41
#